data_d07ceeef13fbcc17e34b354e9f9c01a1
#
_entry.id   d07ceeef13fbcc17e34b354e9f9c01a1
#
_cell.length_a   1.000
_cell.length_b   1.000
_cell.length_c   1.000
_cell.angle_alpha   90.00
_cell.angle_beta   90.00
_cell.angle_gamma   90.00
#
_symmetry.space_group_name_H-M   'P 1'
#
loop_
_entity.id
_entity.type
_entity.pdbx_description
1 polymer ?
#
loop_
_entity_poly.entity_id
_entity_poly.type
_entity_poly.pdbx_seq_one_letter_code
_entity_poly.pdbx_strand_id
1 'polypeptide(L)'
;MSDQRQTAAVVVGVGPQRGLGAALARRFAAEGRVVFIAGRTEARLRLIEEEIRKLGGVAVSLVTDASNSFQVESLFDAVDSSGLSLDLVACTVDRNLAAGLLETEVEMFSALWEANCLAAFLVGKAAVARMQRQGFGTLIFTGASASLRARPPFTAFASAKFALRALAQGMAREFGPQGVHVIHVVLDGVIDGDRARRQFPEVVAAKGESGLLKPESIADIYWRLHCQPPDAWTHEMDIRPYKEGF
;
A
#
# COMPACT_ATOMS: atom_id res chain seq x y z
N MET A 1 23.86 -21.09 10.52
CA MET A 1 23.18 -19.80 10.64
C MET A 1 23.34 -19.13 9.28
N SER A 2 22.27 -19.09 8.48
CA SER A 2 22.32 -18.39 7.18
C SER A 2 22.52 -16.91 7.47
N ASP A 3 23.55 -16.34 6.86
CA ASP A 3 23.80 -14.91 6.82
C ASP A 3 22.58 -14.26 6.15
N GLN A 4 21.56 -13.89 6.93
CA GLN A 4 20.38 -13.19 6.40
C GLN A 4 20.84 -11.77 6.10
N ARG A 5 21.28 -11.55 4.85
CA ARG A 5 21.55 -10.20 4.37
C ARG A 5 20.32 -9.35 4.63
N GLN A 6 20.53 -8.27 5.34
CA GLN A 6 19.48 -7.29 5.60
C GLN A 6 18.93 -6.75 4.27
N THR A 7 17.62 -6.69 4.12
CA THR A 7 16.95 -6.22 2.89
C THR A 7 16.10 -4.99 3.18
N ALA A 8 15.75 -4.26 2.15
CA ALA A 8 14.92 -3.07 2.22
C ALA A 8 13.45 -3.40 1.94
N ALA A 9 12.54 -2.81 2.72
CA ALA A 9 11.13 -2.70 2.39
C ALA A 9 10.74 -1.24 2.17
N VAL A 10 9.83 -0.97 1.25
CA VAL A 10 9.28 0.37 0.99
C VAL A 10 7.78 0.37 1.27
N VAL A 11 7.31 1.32 2.07
CA VAL A 11 5.88 1.54 2.30
C VAL A 11 5.51 2.94 1.81
N VAL A 12 4.71 3.02 0.75
CA VAL A 12 4.24 4.28 0.15
C VAL A 12 2.79 4.54 0.52
N GLY A 13 2.50 5.77 0.95
CA GLY A 13 1.17 6.17 1.44
C GLY A 13 1.08 6.14 2.96
N VAL A 14 2.22 6.27 3.65
CA VAL A 14 2.27 6.33 5.11
C VAL A 14 1.64 7.65 5.59
N GLY A 15 0.61 7.52 6.42
CA GLY A 15 -0.20 8.62 6.94
C GLY A 15 -0.21 8.68 8.47
N PRO A 16 -1.40 8.65 9.12
CA PRO A 16 -1.51 8.67 10.58
C PRO A 16 -0.89 7.44 11.25
N GLN A 17 -0.49 7.58 12.53
CA GLN A 17 0.08 6.48 13.32
C GLN A 17 -0.84 5.25 13.42
N ARG A 18 -2.16 5.46 13.57
CA ARG A 18 -3.18 4.40 13.51
C ARG A 18 -3.71 4.24 12.09
N GLY A 19 -2.82 4.04 11.13
CA GLY A 19 -3.16 3.83 9.72
C GLY A 19 -2.46 2.61 9.16
N LEU A 20 -2.96 2.11 8.02
CA LEU A 20 -2.41 0.91 7.38
C LEU A 20 -0.93 1.04 7.06
N GLY A 21 -0.51 2.17 6.45
CA GLY A 21 0.90 2.36 6.11
C GLY A 21 1.84 2.31 7.31
N ALA A 22 1.42 2.86 8.47
CA ALA A 22 2.18 2.80 9.70
C ALA A 22 2.24 1.37 10.28
N ALA A 23 1.13 0.63 10.23
CA ALA A 23 1.09 -0.77 10.67
C ALA A 23 1.98 -1.67 9.81
N LEU A 24 1.97 -1.48 8.49
CA LEU A 24 2.86 -2.19 7.56
C LEU A 24 4.34 -1.88 7.86
N ALA A 25 4.67 -0.60 8.05
CA ALA A 25 6.04 -0.19 8.38
C ALA A 25 6.55 -0.85 9.67
N ARG A 26 5.73 -0.83 10.73
CA ARG A 26 6.07 -1.53 11.99
C ARG A 26 6.23 -3.03 11.81
N ARG A 27 5.30 -3.65 11.06
CA ARG A 27 5.34 -5.10 10.82
C ARG A 27 6.60 -5.52 10.07
N PHE A 28 6.95 -4.81 8.99
CA PHE A 28 8.13 -5.12 8.18
C PHE A 28 9.44 -4.87 8.95
N ALA A 29 9.49 -3.80 9.76
CA ALA A 29 10.64 -3.53 10.63
C ALA A 29 10.82 -4.60 11.72
N ALA A 30 9.73 -5.11 12.30
CA ALA A 30 9.76 -6.21 13.28
C ALA A 30 10.28 -7.52 12.67
N GLU A 31 10.18 -7.69 11.35
CA GLU A 31 10.75 -8.82 10.60
C GLU A 31 12.19 -8.56 10.11
N GLY A 32 12.84 -7.53 10.65
CA GLY A 32 14.25 -7.22 10.39
C GLY A 32 14.52 -6.46 9.08
N ARG A 33 13.49 -5.93 8.41
CA ARG A 33 13.69 -5.11 7.21
C ARG A 33 14.11 -3.69 7.59
N VAL A 34 14.98 -3.07 6.80
CA VAL A 34 15.14 -1.61 6.80
C VAL A 34 13.97 -1.02 6.03
N VAL A 35 13.11 -0.27 6.70
CA VAL A 35 11.85 0.19 6.09
C VAL A 35 11.94 1.63 5.65
N PHE A 36 11.88 1.88 4.36
CA PHE A 36 11.73 3.23 3.79
C PHE A 36 10.25 3.60 3.80
N ILE A 37 9.90 4.61 4.60
CA ILE A 37 8.52 5.08 4.77
C ILE A 37 8.30 6.36 4.02
N ALA A 38 7.33 6.36 3.10
CA ALA A 38 7.05 7.47 2.21
C ALA A 38 5.62 8.00 2.35
N GLY A 39 5.49 9.31 2.43
CA GLY A 39 4.22 10.02 2.57
C GLY A 39 4.41 11.54 2.52
N ARG A 40 3.33 12.31 2.51
CA ARG A 40 3.36 13.75 2.28
C ARG A 40 3.59 14.60 3.53
N THR A 41 3.53 14.03 4.71
CA THR A 41 3.57 14.79 5.97
C THR A 41 4.77 14.38 6.81
N GLU A 42 5.83 15.17 6.77
CA GLU A 42 7.11 14.90 7.45
C GLU A 42 6.94 14.56 8.93
N ALA A 43 6.18 15.38 9.67
CA ALA A 43 5.99 15.18 11.09
C ALA A 43 5.37 13.79 11.43
N ARG A 44 4.47 13.27 10.59
CA ARG A 44 3.89 11.94 10.77
C ARG A 44 4.90 10.84 10.50
N LEU A 45 5.69 10.99 9.45
CA LEU A 45 6.74 10.04 9.09
C LEU A 45 7.77 9.93 10.20
N ARG A 46 8.25 11.07 10.72
CA ARG A 46 9.22 11.10 11.83
C ARG A 46 8.71 10.42 13.10
N LEU A 47 7.42 10.62 13.44
CA LEU A 47 6.82 9.93 14.60
C LEU A 47 6.84 8.40 14.45
N ILE A 48 6.54 7.90 13.26
CA ILE A 48 6.54 6.47 12.97
C ILE A 48 7.98 5.92 12.94
N GLU A 49 8.91 6.65 12.35
CA GLU A 49 10.34 6.31 12.34
C GLU A 49 10.90 6.20 13.77
N GLU A 50 10.60 7.16 14.63
CA GLU A 50 11.01 7.14 16.04
C GLU A 50 10.38 5.97 16.82
N GLU A 51 9.10 5.67 16.56
CA GLU A 51 8.41 4.54 17.15
C GLU A 51 9.09 3.22 16.76
N ILE A 52 9.36 3.01 15.48
CA ILE A 52 10.06 1.82 14.97
C ILE A 52 11.44 1.70 15.60
N ARG A 53 12.19 2.80 15.69
CA ARG A 53 13.52 2.83 16.31
C ARG A 53 13.47 2.46 17.80
N LYS A 54 12.48 2.96 18.54
CA LYS A 54 12.28 2.62 19.96
C LYS A 54 11.98 1.13 20.17
N LEU A 55 11.38 0.48 19.17
CA LEU A 55 11.11 -0.97 19.16
C LEU A 55 12.29 -1.82 18.64
N GLY A 56 13.44 -1.19 18.36
CA GLY A 56 14.65 -1.86 17.89
C GLY A 56 14.70 -2.10 16.38
N GLY A 57 13.73 -1.61 15.63
CA GLY A 57 13.71 -1.66 14.16
C GLY A 57 14.45 -0.50 13.51
N VAL A 58 14.57 -0.55 12.18
CA VAL A 58 15.18 0.52 11.37
C VAL A 58 14.16 1.03 10.35
N ALA A 59 13.94 2.34 10.37
CA ALA A 59 13.14 3.03 9.36
C ALA A 59 13.83 4.31 8.89
N VAL A 60 13.58 4.67 7.63
CA VAL A 60 14.08 5.90 6.99
C VAL A 60 12.86 6.62 6.40
N SER A 61 12.61 7.85 6.85
CA SER A 61 11.46 8.64 6.39
C SER A 61 11.84 9.52 5.21
N LEU A 62 11.02 9.49 4.13
CA LEU A 62 11.15 10.36 2.97
C LEU A 62 9.81 11.04 2.65
N VAL A 63 9.82 12.37 2.59
CA VAL A 63 8.65 13.13 2.14
C VAL A 63 8.47 12.89 0.65
N THR A 64 7.34 12.26 0.29
CA THR A 64 7.10 11.82 -1.09
C THR A 64 5.63 12.01 -1.45
N ASP A 65 5.36 12.73 -2.51
CA ASP A 65 4.09 12.65 -3.23
C ASP A 65 4.21 11.57 -4.31
N ALA A 66 3.47 10.50 -4.12
CA ALA A 66 3.52 9.34 -5.01
C ALA A 66 2.97 9.61 -6.43
N SER A 67 2.27 10.73 -6.66
CA SER A 67 1.86 11.19 -7.99
C SER A 67 2.94 11.99 -8.72
N ASN A 68 4.06 12.32 -8.04
CA ASN A 68 5.20 13.02 -8.60
C ASN A 68 6.31 12.03 -8.96
N SER A 69 6.57 11.85 -10.25
CA SER A 69 7.55 10.89 -10.76
C SER A 69 8.97 11.12 -10.23
N PHE A 70 9.40 12.38 -10.12
CA PHE A 70 10.72 12.71 -9.62
C PHE A 70 10.89 12.34 -8.14
N GLN A 71 9.87 12.61 -7.30
CA GLN A 71 9.92 12.26 -5.89
C GLN A 71 9.86 10.74 -5.67
N VAL A 72 9.11 10.02 -6.52
CA VAL A 72 9.10 8.55 -6.49
C VAL A 72 10.49 7.99 -6.86
N GLU A 73 11.12 8.48 -7.94
CA GLU A 73 12.49 8.04 -8.27
C GLU A 73 13.47 8.37 -7.16
N SER A 74 13.43 9.57 -6.58
CA SER A 74 14.29 9.94 -5.45
C SER A 74 14.12 9.03 -4.23
N LEU A 75 12.90 8.56 -3.95
CA LEU A 75 12.64 7.56 -2.91
C LEU A 75 13.39 6.25 -3.19
N PHE A 76 13.29 5.75 -4.42
CA PHE A 76 13.92 4.48 -4.78
C PHE A 76 15.44 4.62 -4.97
N ASP A 77 15.95 5.78 -5.37
CA ASP A 77 17.39 6.09 -5.39
C ASP A 77 17.99 6.09 -3.98
N ALA A 78 17.23 6.51 -2.96
CA ALA A 78 17.65 6.39 -1.57
C ALA A 78 17.75 4.93 -1.12
N VAL A 79 16.86 4.04 -1.61
CA VAL A 79 16.98 2.59 -1.40
C VAL A 79 18.24 2.04 -2.07
N ASP A 80 18.46 2.38 -3.34
CA ASP A 80 19.66 1.94 -4.08
C ASP A 80 20.95 2.40 -3.40
N SER A 81 20.98 3.65 -2.90
CA SER A 81 22.14 4.24 -2.20
C SER A 81 22.43 3.57 -0.86
N SER A 82 21.47 2.87 -0.27
CA SER A 82 21.68 2.09 0.97
C SER A 82 22.46 0.80 0.74
N GLY A 83 22.61 0.34 -0.52
CA GLY A 83 23.24 -0.93 -0.88
C GLY A 83 22.41 -2.17 -0.52
N LEU A 84 21.17 -2.00 -0.05
CA LEU A 84 20.26 -3.08 0.30
C LEU A 84 19.49 -3.58 -0.93
N SER A 85 19.22 -4.87 -0.98
CA SER A 85 18.27 -5.41 -1.98
C SER A 85 16.85 -5.04 -1.63
N LEU A 86 16.08 -4.63 -2.62
CA LEU A 86 14.66 -4.26 -2.47
C LEU A 86 13.79 -5.52 -2.46
N ASP A 87 13.33 -5.92 -1.28
CA ASP A 87 12.64 -7.18 -1.04
C ASP A 87 11.11 -7.04 -1.13
N LEU A 88 10.58 -5.93 -0.60
CA LEU A 88 9.14 -5.74 -0.46
C LEU A 88 8.73 -4.29 -0.68
N VAL A 89 7.70 -4.08 -1.50
CA VAL A 89 7.05 -2.77 -1.67
C VAL A 89 5.56 -2.90 -1.40
N ALA A 90 5.03 -2.06 -0.51
CA ALA A 90 3.60 -1.91 -0.27
C ALA A 90 3.13 -0.51 -0.68
N CYS A 91 2.29 -0.43 -1.72
CA CYS A 91 1.66 0.81 -2.15
C CYS A 91 0.26 0.92 -1.54
N THR A 92 0.11 1.81 -0.57
CA THR A 92 -1.14 2.04 0.17
C THR A 92 -1.73 3.42 -0.10
N VAL A 93 -1.28 4.08 -1.17
CA VAL A 93 -1.80 5.40 -1.55
C VAL A 93 -3.28 5.29 -1.88
N ASP A 94 -4.06 6.13 -1.24
CA ASP A 94 -5.51 6.12 -1.41
C ASP A 94 -6.10 7.52 -1.23
N ARG A 95 -6.95 7.91 -2.16
CA ARG A 95 -7.84 9.05 -2.05
C ARG A 95 -9.24 8.61 -2.39
N ASN A 96 -10.13 8.67 -1.41
CA ASN A 96 -11.54 8.34 -1.55
C ASN A 96 -12.37 9.61 -1.38
N LEU A 97 -13.33 9.80 -2.28
CA LEU A 97 -14.29 10.90 -2.24
C LEU A 97 -15.64 10.39 -2.74
N ALA A 98 -16.68 10.69 -1.96
CA ALA A 98 -18.06 10.42 -2.31
C ALA A 98 -18.62 11.65 -3.07
N ALA A 99 -18.91 11.48 -4.36
CA ALA A 99 -19.59 12.46 -5.19
C ALA A 99 -20.42 11.75 -6.26
N GLY A 100 -21.64 12.22 -6.49
CA GLY A 100 -22.46 11.74 -7.60
C GLY A 100 -21.78 12.03 -8.94
N LEU A 101 -22.18 11.30 -9.98
CA LEU A 101 -21.52 11.46 -11.28
C LEU A 101 -21.68 12.88 -11.85
N LEU A 102 -22.84 13.48 -11.67
CA LEU A 102 -23.14 14.83 -12.19
C LEU A 102 -22.48 15.94 -11.37
N GLU A 103 -22.13 15.66 -10.10
CA GLU A 103 -21.41 16.57 -9.20
C GLU A 103 -19.89 16.37 -9.25
N THR A 104 -19.42 15.41 -10.05
CA THR A 104 -17.98 15.11 -10.17
C THR A 104 -17.36 16.00 -11.24
N GLU A 105 -16.65 17.04 -10.82
CA GLU A 105 -15.87 17.90 -11.71
C GLU A 105 -14.67 17.15 -12.31
N VAL A 106 -14.21 17.59 -13.49
CA VAL A 106 -13.09 16.95 -14.23
C VAL A 106 -11.81 16.91 -13.38
N GLU A 107 -11.54 17.98 -12.66
CA GLU A 107 -10.38 18.12 -11.76
C GLU A 107 -10.46 17.12 -10.59
N MET A 108 -11.66 16.91 -10.07
CA MET A 108 -11.90 15.90 -9.02
C MET A 108 -11.67 14.50 -9.55
N PHE A 109 -12.21 14.17 -10.73
CA PHE A 109 -11.99 12.88 -11.38
C PHE A 109 -10.52 12.62 -11.64
N SER A 110 -9.81 13.59 -12.23
CA SER A 110 -8.37 13.52 -12.51
C SER A 110 -7.56 13.31 -11.25
N ALA A 111 -7.82 14.08 -10.18
CA ALA A 111 -7.12 13.96 -8.92
C ALA A 111 -7.36 12.62 -8.20
N LEU A 112 -8.53 11.99 -8.37
CA LEU A 112 -8.79 10.65 -7.87
C LEU A 112 -8.01 9.60 -8.65
N TRP A 113 -7.95 9.75 -9.99
CA TRP A 113 -7.19 8.85 -10.85
C TRP A 113 -5.68 8.96 -10.59
N GLU A 114 -5.16 10.18 -10.48
CA GLU A 114 -3.75 10.44 -10.15
C GLU A 114 -3.35 9.80 -8.82
N ALA A 115 -4.16 9.99 -7.77
CA ALA A 115 -3.84 9.49 -6.45
C ALA A 115 -3.95 7.95 -6.34
N ASN A 116 -4.83 7.29 -7.12
CA ASN A 116 -5.07 5.87 -6.97
C ASN A 116 -4.43 5.01 -8.06
N CYS A 117 -4.34 5.50 -9.31
CA CYS A 117 -3.81 4.74 -10.43
C CYS A 117 -2.42 5.23 -10.85
N LEU A 118 -2.25 6.53 -11.13
CA LEU A 118 -0.94 7.06 -11.56
C LEU A 118 0.13 6.88 -10.48
N ALA A 119 -0.19 7.17 -9.22
CA ALA A 119 0.72 6.95 -8.11
C ALA A 119 1.17 5.49 -8.01
N ALA A 120 0.22 4.54 -8.15
CA ALA A 120 0.54 3.11 -8.16
C ALA A 120 1.40 2.71 -9.37
N PHE A 121 1.14 3.28 -10.55
CA PHE A 121 1.96 3.06 -11.74
C PHE A 121 3.40 3.52 -11.52
N LEU A 122 3.61 4.74 -11.01
CA LEU A 122 4.95 5.29 -10.78
C LEU A 122 5.72 4.45 -9.76
N VAL A 123 5.10 4.13 -8.62
CA VAL A 123 5.69 3.28 -7.57
C VAL A 123 5.98 1.88 -8.10
N GLY A 124 5.01 1.28 -8.79
CA GLY A 124 5.17 -0.06 -9.36
C GLY A 124 6.28 -0.13 -10.40
N LYS A 125 6.33 0.84 -11.33
CA LYS A 125 7.39 0.92 -12.35
C LYS A 125 8.78 1.03 -11.73
N ALA A 126 8.96 1.89 -10.73
CA ALA A 126 10.24 2.06 -10.04
C ALA A 126 10.65 0.80 -9.25
N ALA A 127 9.67 0.12 -8.63
CA ALA A 127 9.89 -1.13 -7.90
C ALA A 127 10.28 -2.28 -8.83
N VAL A 128 9.47 -2.56 -9.87
CA VAL A 128 9.71 -3.70 -10.75
C VAL A 128 11.01 -3.56 -11.54
N ALA A 129 11.41 -2.32 -11.91
CA ALA A 129 12.70 -2.09 -12.58
C ALA A 129 13.91 -2.54 -11.74
N ARG A 130 13.80 -2.48 -10.41
CA ARG A 130 14.83 -2.93 -9.46
C ARG A 130 14.71 -4.42 -9.16
N MET A 131 13.51 -4.88 -8.85
CA MET A 131 13.22 -6.28 -8.53
C MET A 131 13.53 -7.23 -9.71
N GLN A 132 13.18 -6.84 -10.93
CA GLN A 132 13.51 -7.59 -12.14
C GLN A 132 15.03 -7.81 -12.31
N ARG A 133 15.85 -6.77 -12.08
CA ARG A 133 17.31 -6.88 -12.18
C ARG A 133 17.93 -7.81 -11.14
N GLN A 134 17.33 -7.88 -9.94
CA GLN A 134 17.79 -8.76 -8.88
C GLN A 134 17.16 -10.17 -8.93
N GLY A 135 16.12 -10.38 -9.75
CA GLY A 135 15.45 -11.67 -9.94
C GLY A 135 14.50 -12.07 -8.81
N PHE A 136 14.17 -11.17 -7.89
CA PHE A 136 13.21 -11.39 -6.80
C PHE A 136 12.62 -10.09 -6.29
N GLY A 137 11.50 -10.17 -5.58
CA GLY A 137 10.85 -9.08 -4.88
C GLY A 137 9.34 -9.27 -4.83
N THR A 138 8.70 -8.57 -3.91
CA THR A 138 7.23 -8.58 -3.74
C THR A 138 6.68 -7.17 -3.82
N LEU A 139 5.71 -6.96 -4.70
CA LEU A 139 5.00 -5.69 -4.86
C LEU A 139 3.52 -5.87 -4.54
N ILE A 140 3.03 -5.19 -3.51
CA ILE A 140 1.64 -5.29 -3.05
C ILE A 140 0.93 -3.97 -3.27
N PHE A 141 -0.13 -4.00 -4.07
CA PHE A 141 -1.05 -2.90 -4.27
C PHE A 141 -2.29 -3.03 -3.39
N THR A 142 -2.63 -1.96 -2.68
CA THR A 142 -3.84 -1.89 -1.85
C THR A 142 -5.03 -1.46 -2.70
N GLY A 143 -5.88 -2.42 -3.01
CA GLY A 143 -7.18 -2.22 -3.63
C GLY A 143 -8.28 -1.92 -2.60
N ALA A 144 -9.50 -1.94 -3.07
CA ALA A 144 -10.71 -1.74 -2.27
C ALA A 144 -11.87 -2.53 -2.89
N SER A 145 -13.03 -2.63 -2.20
CA SER A 145 -14.27 -3.11 -2.81
C SER A 145 -14.57 -2.40 -4.13
N ALA A 146 -14.19 -1.13 -4.23
CA ALA A 146 -14.28 -0.32 -5.44
C ALA A 146 -13.39 -0.80 -6.60
N SER A 147 -12.46 -1.74 -6.39
CA SER A 147 -11.70 -2.41 -7.46
C SER A 147 -12.51 -3.51 -8.16
N LEU A 148 -13.62 -3.96 -7.56
CA LEU A 148 -14.46 -5.07 -8.05
C LEU A 148 -15.85 -4.64 -8.43
N ARG A 149 -16.38 -3.59 -7.79
CA ARG A 149 -17.75 -3.11 -7.98
C ARG A 149 -17.84 -1.59 -7.80
N ALA A 150 -18.42 -0.92 -8.78
CA ALA A 150 -18.75 0.50 -8.68
C ALA A 150 -20.13 0.66 -8.04
N ARG A 151 -20.22 1.48 -6.99
CA ARG A 151 -21.48 1.84 -6.33
C ARG A 151 -21.60 3.35 -6.21
N PRO A 152 -22.76 3.95 -6.46
CA PRO A 152 -22.98 5.35 -6.15
C PRO A 152 -22.76 5.62 -4.64
N PRO A 153 -22.21 6.76 -4.25
CA PRO A 153 -21.72 7.87 -5.09
C PRO A 153 -20.19 7.81 -5.38
N PHE A 154 -19.61 6.64 -5.55
CA PHE A 154 -18.16 6.42 -5.66
C PHE A 154 -17.69 6.05 -7.09
N THR A 155 -18.43 6.44 -8.14
CA THR A 155 -18.11 6.04 -9.51
C THR A 155 -16.70 6.48 -9.94
N ALA A 156 -16.32 7.74 -9.68
CA ALA A 156 -14.99 8.26 -10.02
C ALA A 156 -13.85 7.53 -9.25
N PHE A 157 -14.06 7.24 -7.97
CA PHE A 157 -13.12 6.46 -7.18
C PHE A 157 -13.01 5.02 -7.69
N ALA A 158 -14.14 4.39 -7.99
CA ALA A 158 -14.16 3.03 -8.50
C ALA A 158 -13.44 2.89 -9.84
N SER A 159 -13.61 3.85 -10.78
CA SER A 159 -12.90 3.82 -12.07
C SER A 159 -11.38 3.81 -11.89
N ALA A 160 -10.84 4.60 -10.95
CA ALA A 160 -9.43 4.61 -10.64
C ALA A 160 -8.96 3.30 -9.96
N LYS A 161 -9.78 2.69 -9.09
CA LYS A 161 -9.46 1.41 -8.44
C LYS A 161 -9.56 0.21 -9.39
N PHE A 162 -10.47 0.23 -10.37
CA PHE A 162 -10.48 -0.75 -11.47
C PHE A 162 -9.21 -0.63 -12.34
N ALA A 163 -8.79 0.61 -12.65
CA ALA A 163 -7.55 0.85 -13.38
C ALA A 163 -6.33 0.33 -12.60
N LEU A 164 -6.25 0.56 -11.29
CA LEU A 164 -5.21 -0.01 -10.41
C LEU A 164 -5.20 -1.54 -10.48
N ARG A 165 -6.36 -2.20 -10.42
CA ARG A 165 -6.48 -3.66 -10.52
C ARG A 165 -5.94 -4.17 -11.87
N ALA A 166 -6.30 -3.51 -12.97
CA ALA A 166 -5.80 -3.86 -14.31
C ALA A 166 -4.27 -3.69 -14.40
N LEU A 167 -3.72 -2.62 -13.83
CA LEU A 167 -2.28 -2.37 -13.73
C LEU A 167 -1.57 -3.51 -12.97
N ALA A 168 -2.08 -3.88 -11.80
CA ALA A 168 -1.52 -4.97 -10.99
C ALA A 168 -1.54 -6.31 -11.75
N GLN A 169 -2.63 -6.60 -12.47
CA GLN A 169 -2.73 -7.80 -13.32
C GLN A 169 -1.71 -7.81 -14.48
N GLY A 170 -1.52 -6.66 -15.13
CA GLY A 170 -0.52 -6.50 -16.19
C GLY A 170 0.88 -6.76 -15.66
N MET A 171 1.25 -6.08 -14.58
CA MET A 171 2.57 -6.24 -13.93
C MET A 171 2.81 -7.68 -13.45
N ALA A 172 1.81 -8.35 -12.87
CA ALA A 172 1.96 -9.74 -12.42
C ALA A 172 2.30 -10.69 -13.58
N ARG A 173 1.64 -10.53 -14.73
CA ARG A 173 1.91 -11.36 -15.92
C ARG A 173 3.25 -11.08 -16.58
N GLU A 174 3.64 -9.81 -16.62
CA GLU A 174 4.88 -9.38 -17.25
C GLU A 174 6.10 -9.73 -16.40
N PHE A 175 6.06 -9.48 -15.10
CA PHE A 175 7.22 -9.60 -14.22
C PHE A 175 7.22 -10.86 -13.33
N GLY A 176 6.11 -11.58 -13.22
CA GLY A 176 6.06 -12.85 -12.49
C GLY A 176 7.07 -13.87 -13.00
N PRO A 177 7.19 -14.13 -14.33
CA PRO A 177 8.21 -15.02 -14.88
C PRO A 177 9.66 -14.58 -14.59
N GLN A 178 9.85 -13.34 -14.16
CA GLN A 178 11.15 -12.74 -13.85
C GLN A 178 11.42 -12.70 -12.33
N GLY A 179 10.63 -13.43 -11.53
CA GLY A 179 10.81 -13.54 -10.08
C GLY A 179 10.15 -12.43 -9.26
N VAL A 180 9.29 -11.59 -9.84
CA VAL A 180 8.60 -10.53 -9.10
C VAL A 180 7.17 -10.94 -8.76
N HIS A 181 6.88 -11.07 -7.47
CA HIS A 181 5.56 -11.40 -6.95
C HIS A 181 4.68 -10.14 -6.85
N VAL A 182 3.77 -9.94 -7.79
CA VAL A 182 2.86 -8.79 -7.80
C VAL A 182 1.47 -9.18 -7.32
N ILE A 183 0.98 -8.48 -6.28
CA ILE A 183 -0.26 -8.80 -5.57
C ILE A 183 -1.18 -7.59 -5.55
N HIS A 184 -2.47 -7.82 -5.80
CA HIS A 184 -3.54 -6.87 -5.58
C HIS A 184 -4.40 -7.34 -4.40
N VAL A 185 -4.40 -6.58 -3.30
CA VAL A 185 -5.19 -6.90 -2.10
C VAL A 185 -6.43 -6.04 -2.05
N VAL A 186 -7.60 -6.64 -2.17
CA VAL A 186 -8.89 -5.97 -2.04
C VAL A 186 -9.26 -5.86 -0.57
N LEU A 187 -9.25 -4.65 -0.02
CA LEU A 187 -9.74 -4.38 1.33
C LEU A 187 -11.25 -4.06 1.24
N ASP A 188 -12.08 -5.05 1.53
CA ASP A 188 -13.54 -4.90 1.49
C ASP A 188 -14.08 -4.66 2.89
N GLY A 189 -13.95 -3.42 3.34
CA GLY A 189 -14.39 -2.98 4.65
C GLY A 189 -13.73 -1.66 5.07
N VAL A 190 -14.20 -1.10 6.17
CA VAL A 190 -13.63 0.12 6.75
C VAL A 190 -12.42 -0.23 7.61
N ILE A 191 -11.28 0.38 7.30
CA ILE A 191 -10.06 0.23 8.10
C ILE A 191 -10.20 1.02 9.40
N ASP A 192 -9.97 0.38 10.56
CA ASP A 192 -9.99 1.00 11.88
C ASP A 192 -8.76 1.89 12.11
N GLY A 193 -8.75 3.05 11.48
CA GLY A 193 -7.65 4.01 11.58
C GLY A 193 -8.14 5.41 11.89
N ASP A 194 -7.20 6.30 12.22
CA ASP A 194 -7.48 7.70 12.55
C ASP A 194 -8.27 8.43 11.46
N ARG A 195 -8.06 8.07 10.20
CA ARG A 195 -8.81 8.66 9.08
C ARG A 195 -10.29 8.33 9.17
N ALA A 196 -10.63 7.05 9.31
CA ALA A 196 -12.02 6.61 9.37
C ALA A 196 -12.72 7.15 10.62
N ARG A 197 -12.07 7.08 11.77
CA ARG A 197 -12.61 7.59 13.05
C ARG A 197 -12.88 9.09 13.02
N ARG A 198 -12.07 9.87 12.30
CA ARG A 198 -12.24 11.32 12.18
C ARG A 198 -13.25 11.72 11.09
N GLN A 199 -13.22 11.05 9.93
CA GLN A 199 -14.04 11.44 8.77
C GLN A 199 -15.43 10.78 8.75
N PHE A 200 -15.55 9.59 9.35
CA PHE A 200 -16.76 8.77 9.30
C PHE A 200 -17.09 8.15 10.67
N PRO A 201 -17.16 8.94 11.76
CA PRO A 201 -17.33 8.42 13.11
C PRO A 201 -18.62 7.60 13.29
N GLU A 202 -19.71 8.01 12.62
CA GLU A 202 -20.99 7.31 12.67
C GLU A 202 -20.91 5.92 11.99
N VAL A 203 -20.19 5.81 10.86
CA VAL A 203 -19.98 4.52 10.20
C VAL A 203 -19.15 3.59 11.07
N VAL A 204 -18.10 4.12 11.72
CA VAL A 204 -17.26 3.35 12.65
C VAL A 204 -18.10 2.85 13.84
N ALA A 205 -18.92 3.73 14.42
CA ALA A 205 -19.81 3.36 15.53
C ALA A 205 -20.85 2.30 15.12
N ALA A 206 -21.47 2.46 13.96
CA ALA A 206 -22.48 1.51 13.46
C ALA A 206 -21.90 0.11 13.17
N LYS A 207 -20.66 0.03 12.66
CA LYS A 207 -20.00 -1.25 12.38
C LYS A 207 -19.48 -1.95 13.64
N GLY A 208 -19.20 -1.20 14.70
CA GLY A 208 -18.58 -1.71 15.92
C GLY A 208 -17.20 -2.32 15.68
N GLU A 209 -16.49 -2.69 16.75
CA GLU A 209 -15.09 -3.18 16.64
C GLU A 209 -14.92 -4.40 15.74
N SER A 210 -15.86 -5.34 15.76
CA SER A 210 -15.79 -6.57 14.97
C SER A 210 -16.22 -6.41 13.50
N GLY A 211 -16.73 -5.23 13.13
CA GLY A 211 -17.07 -4.86 11.76
C GLY A 211 -16.01 -4.02 11.05
N LEU A 212 -14.85 -3.82 11.68
CA LEU A 212 -13.75 -3.02 11.13
C LEU A 212 -12.52 -3.89 10.84
N LEU A 213 -11.77 -3.51 9.80
CA LEU A 213 -10.46 -4.09 9.49
C LEU A 213 -9.39 -3.45 10.37
N LYS A 214 -8.74 -4.23 11.22
CA LYS A 214 -7.61 -3.74 12.02
C LYS A 214 -6.37 -3.62 11.15
N PRO A 215 -5.67 -2.46 11.14
CA PRO A 215 -4.45 -2.26 10.35
C PRO A 215 -3.38 -3.32 10.60
N GLU A 216 -3.23 -3.76 11.86
CA GLU A 216 -2.27 -4.77 12.27
C GLU A 216 -2.59 -6.15 11.65
N SER A 217 -3.87 -6.53 11.61
CA SER A 217 -4.30 -7.79 10.98
C SER A 217 -4.05 -7.78 9.47
N ILE A 218 -4.26 -6.62 8.81
CA ILE A 218 -3.93 -6.47 7.39
C ILE A 218 -2.42 -6.57 7.19
N ALA A 219 -1.62 -5.94 8.05
CA ALA A 219 -0.16 -5.98 7.95
C ALA A 219 0.40 -7.40 8.11
N ASP A 220 -0.17 -8.21 9.00
CA ASP A 220 0.17 -9.63 9.13
C ASP A 220 -0.14 -10.43 7.87
N ILE A 221 -1.26 -10.15 7.20
CA ILE A 221 -1.61 -10.80 5.94
C ILE A 221 -0.63 -10.39 4.83
N TYR A 222 -0.27 -9.09 4.71
CA TYR A 222 0.71 -8.63 3.73
C TYR A 222 2.07 -9.31 3.93
N TRP A 223 2.51 -9.47 5.17
CA TRP A 223 3.72 -10.21 5.46
C TRP A 223 3.65 -11.68 5.04
N ARG A 224 2.53 -12.35 5.34
CA ARG A 224 2.32 -13.76 4.92
C ARG A 224 2.28 -13.91 3.40
N LEU A 225 1.70 -12.94 2.67
CA LEU A 225 1.72 -12.93 1.21
C LEU A 225 3.16 -12.78 0.67
N HIS A 226 3.96 -11.92 1.27
CA HIS A 226 5.38 -11.78 0.93
C HIS A 226 6.17 -13.07 1.15
N CYS A 227 5.88 -13.81 2.21
CA CYS A 227 6.55 -15.06 2.54
C CYS A 227 6.11 -16.28 1.72
N GLN A 228 5.20 -16.14 0.76
CA GLN A 228 4.73 -17.26 -0.04
C GLN A 228 5.84 -17.82 -0.94
N PRO A 229 5.94 -19.17 -1.06
CA PRO A 229 6.90 -19.79 -1.96
C PRO A 229 6.51 -19.52 -3.43
N PRO A 230 7.51 -19.44 -4.34
CA PRO A 230 7.28 -19.07 -5.73
C PRO A 230 6.35 -20.01 -6.53
N ASP A 231 6.19 -21.23 -6.09
CA ASP A 231 5.29 -22.23 -6.71
C ASP A 231 3.83 -22.10 -6.30
N ALA A 232 3.52 -21.17 -5.34
CA ALA A 232 2.17 -20.96 -4.80
C ALA A 232 1.86 -19.47 -4.51
N TRP A 233 2.16 -18.60 -5.45
CA TRP A 233 1.90 -17.17 -5.31
C TRP A 233 0.43 -16.79 -5.46
N THR A 234 -0.07 -15.99 -4.54
CA THR A 234 -1.36 -15.32 -4.62
C THR A 234 -1.24 -14.05 -5.45
N HIS A 235 -2.00 -13.92 -6.53
CA HIS A 235 -2.07 -12.68 -7.31
C HIS A 235 -3.11 -11.69 -6.76
N GLU A 236 -4.30 -12.17 -6.40
CA GLU A 236 -5.37 -11.34 -5.86
C GLU A 236 -5.98 -11.97 -4.62
N MET A 237 -6.23 -11.15 -3.59
CA MET A 237 -6.85 -11.58 -2.34
C MET A 237 -7.88 -10.56 -1.87
N ASP A 238 -9.01 -11.04 -1.38
CA ASP A 238 -10.05 -10.24 -0.71
C ASP A 238 -9.90 -10.41 0.81
N ILE A 239 -9.86 -9.29 1.53
CA ILE A 239 -9.80 -9.23 2.99
C ILE A 239 -10.98 -8.42 3.49
N ARG A 240 -11.79 -8.99 4.38
CA ARG A 240 -12.95 -8.34 4.97
C ARG A 240 -13.20 -8.75 6.41
N PRO A 241 -13.86 -7.92 7.23
CA PRO A 241 -14.41 -8.37 8.50
C PRO A 241 -15.50 -9.43 8.24
N TYR A 242 -15.62 -10.41 9.13
CA TYR A 242 -16.63 -11.47 8.97
C TYR A 242 -18.08 -10.96 8.99
N LYS A 243 -18.30 -9.74 9.48
CA LYS A 243 -19.61 -9.07 9.48
C LYS A 243 -19.86 -8.19 8.25
N GLU A 244 -18.89 -8.04 7.36
CA GLU A 244 -19.09 -7.27 6.13
C GLU A 244 -19.92 -8.09 5.13
N GLY A 245 -20.99 -7.49 4.63
CA GLY A 245 -21.86 -8.12 3.62
C GLY A 245 -21.20 -8.14 2.23
N PHE A 246 -21.57 -9.16 1.45
CA PHE A 246 -21.15 -9.28 0.04
C PHE A 246 -21.95 -8.36 -0.88
#